data_8af0e7657b4a152ca73df4bbe1e99411
#
_entry.id   8af0e7657b4a152ca73df4bbe1e99411
#
_cell.length_a   1.000
_cell.length_b   1.000
_cell.length_c   1.000
_cell.angle_alpha   90.00
_cell.angle_beta   90.00
_cell.angle_gamma   90.00
#
_symmetry.space_group_name_H-M   'P 1'
#
loop_
_entity.id
_entity.type
_entity.pdbx_description
1 polymer ?
#
loop_
_entity_poly.entity_id
_entity_poly.type
_entity_poly.pdbx_seq_one_letter_code
_entity_poly.pdbx_strand_id
1 'polypeptide(L)'
;MSVPLLQPSFLMSKTRSYAQILIGSWLFLTAMAIHLSLGVAPLDLQQGGNSRILYVHVPAARMSIIVYIATAINTFLFLLTKHPLYLRSSGTGIEMGAFFTLFTLVTGGFRGRPMWGTFWVWDARLTSVFISFLIYLGALRFQKLPVEPASISILSLIHISEPTR
;
A
#
# COMPACT_ATOMS: atom_id res chain seq x y z
N MET A 1 19.21 24.47 5.77
CA MET A 1 20.15 23.32 5.68
C MET A 1 19.44 22.18 4.95
N SER A 2 19.75 21.97 3.67
CA SER A 2 19.25 20.83 2.90
C SER A 2 20.02 19.58 3.35
N VAL A 3 19.36 18.68 4.05
CA VAL A 3 19.95 17.41 4.43
C VAL A 3 20.25 16.65 3.15
N PRO A 4 21.51 16.36 2.79
CA PRO A 4 21.88 15.74 1.49
C PRO A 4 21.22 14.38 1.29
N LEU A 5 20.79 13.71 2.36
CA LEU A 5 20.07 12.44 2.35
C LEU A 5 18.64 12.54 1.75
N LEU A 6 18.05 13.75 1.68
CA LEU A 6 16.72 13.98 1.13
C LEU A 6 16.74 14.44 -0.33
N GLN A 7 17.91 14.53 -0.96
CA GLN A 7 17.99 14.84 -2.39
C GLN A 7 17.54 13.64 -3.22
N PRO A 8 16.54 13.78 -4.10
CA PRO A 8 16.01 12.66 -4.88
C PRO A 8 17.07 11.93 -5.72
N SER A 9 18.04 12.66 -6.28
CA SER A 9 19.13 12.12 -7.08
C SER A 9 20.05 11.21 -6.28
N PHE A 10 20.40 11.60 -5.05
CA PHE A 10 21.26 10.79 -4.17
C PHE A 10 20.54 9.51 -3.72
N LEU A 11 19.26 9.62 -3.32
CA LEU A 11 18.45 8.47 -2.96
C LEU A 11 18.29 7.50 -4.15
N MET A 12 17.98 7.99 -5.34
CA MET A 12 17.82 7.15 -6.53
C MET A 12 19.09 6.41 -6.91
N SER A 13 20.27 7.04 -6.83
CA SER A 13 21.54 6.39 -7.16
C SER A 13 21.87 5.27 -6.17
N LYS A 14 21.63 5.47 -4.88
CA LYS A 14 21.88 4.45 -3.84
C LYS A 14 20.84 3.33 -3.91
N THR A 15 19.56 3.64 -4.08
CA THR A 15 18.49 2.65 -4.14
C THR A 15 18.63 1.74 -5.35
N ARG A 16 19.09 2.26 -6.49
CA ARG A 16 19.30 1.47 -7.71
C ARG A 16 20.33 0.37 -7.52
N SER A 17 21.44 0.64 -6.82
CA SER A 17 22.49 -0.37 -6.55
C SER A 17 21.99 -1.55 -5.71
N TYR A 18 21.06 -1.30 -4.77
CA TYR A 18 20.54 -2.34 -3.89
C TYR A 18 19.24 -2.97 -4.41
N ALA A 19 18.57 -2.35 -5.40
CA ALA A 19 17.28 -2.82 -5.90
C ALA A 19 17.33 -4.27 -6.42
N GLN A 20 18.39 -4.65 -7.13
CA GLN A 20 18.52 -6.01 -7.67
C GLN A 20 18.68 -7.05 -6.55
N ILE A 21 19.45 -6.74 -5.51
CA ILE A 21 19.62 -7.63 -4.35
C ILE A 21 18.31 -7.75 -3.58
N LEU A 22 17.62 -6.63 -3.39
CA LEU A 22 16.32 -6.60 -2.70
C LEU A 22 15.26 -7.40 -3.48
N ILE A 23 15.20 -7.24 -4.79
CA ILE A 23 14.27 -7.98 -5.65
C ILE A 23 14.60 -9.47 -5.62
N GLY A 24 15.88 -9.83 -5.77
CA GLY A 24 16.33 -11.23 -5.72
C GLY A 24 16.02 -11.90 -4.38
N SER A 25 16.32 -11.23 -3.28
CA SER A 25 15.99 -11.74 -1.93
C SER A 25 14.49 -11.86 -1.69
N TRP A 26 13.70 -10.88 -2.16
CA TRP A 26 12.25 -10.92 -2.07
C TRP A 26 11.65 -12.10 -2.85
N LEU A 27 12.09 -12.32 -4.09
CA LEU A 27 11.63 -13.44 -4.92
C LEU A 27 11.98 -14.79 -4.28
N PHE A 28 13.21 -14.92 -3.77
CA PHE A 28 13.65 -16.14 -3.08
C PHE A 28 12.84 -16.43 -1.83
N LEU A 29 12.65 -15.43 -0.96
CA LEU A 29 11.85 -15.57 0.25
C LEU A 29 10.39 -15.86 -0.04
N THR A 30 9.82 -15.25 -1.08
CA THR A 30 8.44 -15.50 -1.51
C THR A 30 8.26 -16.92 -2.03
N ALA A 31 9.18 -17.40 -2.89
CA ALA A 31 9.15 -18.78 -3.38
C ALA A 31 9.30 -19.79 -2.25
N MET A 32 10.22 -19.55 -1.31
CA MET A 32 10.41 -20.37 -0.12
C MET A 32 9.17 -20.39 0.78
N ALA A 33 8.56 -19.22 1.02
CA ALA A 33 7.34 -19.10 1.81
C ALA A 33 6.17 -19.87 1.18
N ILE A 34 5.99 -19.76 -0.15
CA ILE A 34 4.97 -20.52 -0.88
C ILE A 34 5.24 -22.03 -0.79
N HIS A 35 6.47 -22.47 -1.00
CA HIS A 35 6.83 -23.88 -0.88
C HIS A 35 6.54 -24.43 0.52
N LEU A 36 6.95 -23.72 1.56
CA LEU A 36 6.72 -24.13 2.95
C LEU A 36 5.23 -24.15 3.29
N SER A 37 4.47 -23.15 2.85
CA SER A 37 3.05 -23.01 3.19
C SER A 37 2.16 -24.05 2.48
N LEU A 38 2.45 -24.35 1.20
CA LEU A 38 1.63 -25.26 0.40
C LEU A 38 2.12 -26.71 0.45
N GLY A 39 3.43 -26.92 0.57
CA GLY A 39 4.04 -28.27 0.51
C GLY A 39 4.32 -28.88 1.87
N VAL A 40 4.89 -28.13 2.80
CA VAL A 40 5.45 -28.66 4.05
C VAL A 40 4.52 -28.46 5.25
N ALA A 41 3.72 -27.38 5.27
CA ALA A 41 2.89 -27.05 6.42
C ALA A 41 1.87 -28.17 6.74
N PRO A 42 1.81 -28.63 8.01
CA PRO A 42 0.86 -29.65 8.40
C PRO A 42 -0.58 -29.15 8.24
N LEU A 43 -1.48 -30.09 7.96
CA LEU A 43 -2.92 -29.81 7.93
C LEU A 43 -3.41 -29.56 9.37
N ASP A 44 -4.19 -28.50 9.54
CA ASP A 44 -4.84 -28.23 10.82
C ASP A 44 -5.95 -29.26 11.06
N LEU A 45 -6.02 -29.79 12.29
CA LEU A 45 -7.01 -30.76 12.69
C LEU A 45 -8.46 -30.24 12.59
N GLN A 46 -8.65 -28.92 12.80
CA GLN A 46 -9.98 -28.30 12.76
C GLN A 46 -10.36 -27.74 11.40
N GLN A 47 -9.40 -27.19 10.64
CA GLN A 47 -9.63 -26.45 9.39
C GLN A 47 -9.19 -27.22 8.13
N GLY A 48 -8.50 -28.36 8.31
CA GLY A 48 -7.99 -29.15 7.18
C GLY A 48 -7.09 -28.33 6.24
N GLY A 49 -7.28 -28.46 4.93
CA GLY A 49 -6.50 -27.75 3.92
C GLY A 49 -6.73 -26.24 3.88
N ASN A 50 -7.82 -25.73 4.48
CA ASN A 50 -8.16 -24.31 4.48
C ASN A 50 -7.22 -23.48 5.37
N SER A 51 -6.51 -24.11 6.31
CA SER A 51 -5.48 -23.45 7.13
C SER A 51 -4.35 -22.86 6.26
N ARG A 52 -4.09 -23.42 5.09
CA ARG A 52 -3.05 -22.94 4.17
C ARG A 52 -3.32 -21.54 3.62
N ILE A 53 -4.56 -21.14 3.49
CA ILE A 53 -4.94 -19.77 3.07
C ILE A 53 -4.44 -18.73 4.08
N LEU A 54 -4.32 -19.09 5.38
CA LEU A 54 -3.79 -18.21 6.41
C LEU A 54 -2.37 -17.75 6.15
N TYR A 55 -1.52 -18.63 5.62
CA TYR A 55 -0.12 -18.30 5.34
C TYR A 55 0.04 -17.20 4.27
N VAL A 56 -0.96 -17.04 3.42
CA VAL A 56 -0.99 -15.97 2.41
C VAL A 56 -1.80 -14.76 2.91
N HIS A 57 -2.95 -15.02 3.53
CA HIS A 57 -3.86 -13.97 4.00
C HIS A 57 -3.26 -13.12 5.13
N VAL A 58 -2.63 -13.74 6.14
CA VAL A 58 -2.11 -13.03 7.31
C VAL A 58 -0.96 -12.07 6.96
N PRO A 59 0.05 -12.46 6.17
CA PRO A 59 1.07 -11.54 5.71
C PRO A 59 0.49 -10.39 4.89
N ALA A 60 -0.45 -10.66 3.98
CA ALA A 60 -1.10 -9.64 3.18
C ALA A 60 -1.86 -8.61 4.04
N ALA A 61 -2.62 -9.09 5.02
CA ALA A 61 -3.33 -8.22 5.96
C ALA A 61 -2.38 -7.36 6.79
N ARG A 62 -1.27 -7.92 7.27
CA ARG A 62 -0.23 -7.15 7.98
C ARG A 62 0.41 -6.10 7.07
N MET A 63 0.72 -6.46 5.83
CA MET A 63 1.29 -5.51 4.87
C MET A 63 0.31 -4.38 4.56
N SER A 64 -0.98 -4.64 4.43
CA SER A 64 -1.98 -3.58 4.22
C SER A 64 -1.99 -2.57 5.38
N ILE A 65 -1.88 -3.03 6.63
CA ILE A 65 -1.81 -2.16 7.81
C ILE A 65 -0.50 -1.34 7.83
N ILE A 66 0.63 -1.98 7.58
CA ILE A 66 1.95 -1.31 7.57
C ILE A 66 1.98 -0.22 6.49
N VAL A 67 1.51 -0.54 5.29
CA VAL A 67 1.45 0.42 4.18
C VAL A 67 0.49 1.57 4.51
N TYR A 68 -0.64 1.29 5.15
CA TYR A 68 -1.58 2.31 5.60
C TYR A 68 -0.92 3.30 6.57
N ILE A 69 -0.24 2.79 7.60
CA ILE A 69 0.45 3.63 8.60
C ILE A 69 1.57 4.44 7.93
N ALA A 70 2.39 3.81 7.09
CA ALA A 70 3.47 4.48 6.37
C ALA A 70 2.95 5.59 5.45
N THR A 71 1.84 5.33 4.73
CA THR A 71 1.19 6.33 3.87
C THR A 71 0.64 7.49 4.67
N ALA A 72 -0.01 7.23 5.81
CA ALA A 72 -0.53 8.25 6.69
C ALA A 72 0.59 9.15 7.25
N ILE A 73 1.70 8.55 7.69
CA ILE A 73 2.88 9.29 8.17
C ILE A 73 3.47 10.16 7.05
N ASN A 74 3.67 9.61 5.85
CA ASN A 74 4.22 10.37 4.73
C ASN A 74 3.30 11.52 4.31
N THR A 75 1.98 11.31 4.32
CA THR A 75 1.01 12.37 4.03
C THR A 75 1.05 13.46 5.09
N PHE A 76 1.14 13.09 6.36
CA PHE A 76 1.27 14.04 7.46
C PHE A 76 2.57 14.85 7.37
N LEU A 77 3.71 14.19 7.11
CA LEU A 77 5.00 14.86 6.91
C LEU A 77 4.98 15.78 5.68
N PHE A 78 4.28 15.40 4.61
CA PHE A 78 4.08 16.28 3.47
C PHE A 78 3.30 17.54 3.83
N LEU A 79 2.24 17.42 4.63
CA LEU A 79 1.47 18.59 5.08
C LEU A 79 2.31 19.57 5.90
N LEU A 80 3.22 19.06 6.73
CA LEU A 80 4.11 19.89 7.57
C LEU A 80 5.27 20.50 6.77
N THR A 81 5.93 19.70 5.93
CA THR A 81 7.20 20.10 5.29
C THR A 81 7.07 20.56 3.86
N LYS A 82 5.94 20.25 3.19
CA LYS A 82 5.69 20.50 1.75
C LYS A 82 6.78 19.92 0.82
N HIS A 83 7.54 18.93 1.29
CA HIS A 83 8.64 18.37 0.53
C HIS A 83 8.14 17.35 -0.50
N PRO A 84 8.54 17.44 -1.79
CA PRO A 84 8.00 16.61 -2.88
C PRO A 84 8.28 15.10 -2.72
N LEU A 85 9.30 14.73 -1.96
CA LEU A 85 9.62 13.34 -1.68
C LEU A 85 8.49 12.62 -0.93
N TYR A 86 7.94 13.29 0.09
CA TYR A 86 6.83 12.73 0.88
C TYR A 86 5.56 12.59 0.05
N LEU A 87 5.31 13.52 -0.86
CA LEU A 87 4.18 13.43 -1.80
C LEU A 87 4.30 12.21 -2.71
N ARG A 88 5.48 11.99 -3.29
CA ARG A 88 5.74 10.81 -4.12
C ARG A 88 5.64 9.50 -3.33
N SER A 89 6.21 9.47 -2.14
CA SER A 89 6.13 8.30 -1.26
C SER A 89 4.68 7.98 -0.85
N SER A 90 3.89 9.00 -0.53
CA SER A 90 2.47 8.85 -0.24
C SER A 90 1.69 8.31 -1.45
N GLY A 91 1.96 8.83 -2.66
CA GLY A 91 1.35 8.35 -3.89
C GLY A 91 1.59 6.86 -4.14
N THR A 92 2.85 6.42 -4.05
CA THR A 92 3.20 5.00 -4.16
C THR A 92 2.55 4.16 -3.05
N GLY A 93 2.48 4.71 -1.82
CA GLY A 93 1.80 4.06 -0.69
C GLY A 93 0.32 3.83 -0.94
N ILE A 94 -0.39 4.75 -1.62
CA ILE A 94 -1.80 4.60 -1.98
C ILE A 94 -1.99 3.44 -2.98
N GLU A 95 -1.12 3.32 -3.99
CA GLU A 95 -1.19 2.22 -4.96
C GLU A 95 -0.95 0.86 -4.29
N MET A 96 0.10 0.76 -3.48
CA MET A 96 0.42 -0.47 -2.73
C MET A 96 -0.66 -0.81 -1.70
N GLY A 97 -1.21 0.21 -1.02
CA GLY A 97 -2.29 0.05 -0.06
C GLY A 97 -3.55 -0.51 -0.72
N ALA A 98 -3.95 0.03 -1.87
CA ALA A 98 -5.09 -0.49 -2.63
C ALA A 98 -4.90 -1.95 -3.03
N PHE A 99 -3.70 -2.31 -3.50
CA PHE A 99 -3.38 -3.69 -3.89
C PHE A 99 -3.48 -4.66 -2.71
N PHE A 100 -2.78 -4.38 -1.61
CA PHE A 100 -2.78 -5.28 -0.44
C PHE A 100 -4.15 -5.36 0.24
N THR A 101 -4.92 -4.27 0.25
CA THR A 101 -6.26 -4.25 0.81
C THR A 101 -7.22 -5.10 -0.03
N LEU A 102 -7.18 -4.97 -1.36
CA LEU A 102 -7.94 -5.83 -2.27
C LEU A 102 -7.57 -7.30 -2.09
N PHE A 103 -6.27 -7.59 -2.07
CA PHE A 103 -5.76 -8.95 -1.91
C PHE A 103 -6.20 -9.56 -0.58
N THR A 104 -6.19 -8.77 0.49
CA THR A 104 -6.67 -9.18 1.82
C THR A 104 -8.17 -9.46 1.81
N LEU A 105 -8.98 -8.65 1.11
CA LEU A 105 -10.42 -8.88 0.97
C LEU A 105 -10.73 -10.18 0.23
N VAL A 106 -10.06 -10.40 -0.90
CA VAL A 106 -10.26 -11.60 -1.73
C VAL A 106 -9.87 -12.87 -0.95
N THR A 107 -8.68 -12.89 -0.35
CA THR A 107 -8.20 -14.04 0.43
C THR A 107 -9.03 -14.25 1.69
N GLY A 108 -9.53 -13.17 2.31
CA GLY A 108 -10.44 -13.23 3.45
C GLY A 108 -11.78 -13.87 3.10
N GLY A 109 -12.35 -13.54 1.93
CA GLY A 109 -13.57 -14.16 1.40
C GLY A 109 -13.40 -15.66 1.14
N PHE A 110 -12.29 -16.07 0.52
CA PHE A 110 -11.99 -17.49 0.30
C PHE A 110 -11.85 -18.27 1.60
N ARG A 111 -11.26 -17.65 2.63
CA ARG A 111 -11.19 -18.26 3.96
C ARG A 111 -12.56 -18.33 4.65
N GLY A 112 -13.39 -17.31 4.46
CA GLY A 112 -14.69 -17.19 5.11
C GLY A 112 -15.67 -18.26 4.66
N ARG A 113 -15.65 -18.63 3.38
CA ARG A 113 -16.59 -19.61 2.82
C ARG A 113 -16.65 -20.95 3.54
N PRO A 114 -15.52 -21.66 3.82
CA PRO A 114 -15.56 -22.92 4.54
C PRO A 114 -15.87 -22.77 6.02
N MET A 115 -15.65 -21.59 6.63
CA MET A 115 -15.89 -21.36 8.05
C MET A 115 -17.32 -20.89 8.35
N TRP A 116 -17.90 -20.07 7.48
CA TRP A 116 -19.19 -19.39 7.69
C TRP A 116 -20.23 -19.72 6.62
N GLY A 117 -19.88 -20.54 5.63
CA GLY A 117 -20.76 -20.90 4.52
C GLY A 117 -20.96 -19.81 3.46
N THR A 118 -20.44 -18.60 3.69
CA THR A 118 -20.57 -17.46 2.79
C THR A 118 -19.22 -16.80 2.53
N PHE A 119 -19.05 -16.20 1.35
CA PHE A 119 -17.84 -15.42 1.03
C PHE A 119 -17.76 -14.08 1.77
N TRP A 120 -18.89 -13.56 2.19
CA TRP A 120 -19.02 -12.24 2.79
C TRP A 120 -19.95 -12.26 3.99
N VAL A 121 -19.45 -11.75 5.09
CA VAL A 121 -20.24 -11.46 6.29
C VAL A 121 -20.05 -10.00 6.64
N TRP A 122 -21.14 -9.29 6.90
CA TRP A 122 -21.12 -7.88 7.30
C TRP A 122 -20.67 -7.72 8.76
N ASP A 123 -19.46 -8.16 9.05
CA ASP A 123 -18.82 -7.89 10.33
C ASP A 123 -18.01 -6.60 10.27
N ALA A 124 -17.66 -6.04 11.43
CA ALA A 124 -16.90 -4.80 11.52
C ALA A 124 -15.53 -4.90 10.85
N ARG A 125 -14.92 -6.09 10.85
CA ARG A 125 -13.59 -6.34 10.30
C ARG A 125 -13.59 -6.27 8.76
N LEU A 126 -14.44 -7.06 8.10
CA LEU A 126 -14.54 -7.07 6.64
C LEU A 126 -15.05 -5.73 6.11
N THR A 127 -16.04 -5.14 6.79
CA THR A 127 -16.62 -3.86 6.39
C THR A 127 -15.58 -2.73 6.49
N SER A 128 -14.77 -2.66 7.54
CA SER A 128 -13.75 -1.62 7.70
C SER A 128 -12.65 -1.73 6.63
N VAL A 129 -12.21 -2.95 6.31
CA VAL A 129 -11.22 -3.18 5.25
C VAL A 129 -11.80 -2.82 3.88
N PHE A 130 -13.07 -3.12 3.62
CA PHE A 130 -13.76 -2.75 2.39
C PHE A 130 -13.89 -1.22 2.24
N ILE A 131 -14.27 -0.51 3.30
CA ILE A 131 -14.31 0.97 3.31
C ILE A 131 -12.91 1.54 3.04
N SER A 132 -11.87 0.99 3.67
CA SER A 132 -10.50 1.41 3.43
C SER A 132 -10.08 1.22 1.97
N PHE A 133 -10.49 0.13 1.34
CA PHE A 133 -10.27 -0.11 -0.09
C PHE A 133 -10.96 0.94 -0.97
N LEU A 134 -12.22 1.29 -0.67
CA LEU A 134 -12.94 2.34 -1.40
C LEU A 134 -12.27 3.71 -1.26
N ILE A 135 -11.75 4.04 -0.07
CA ILE A 135 -10.98 5.26 0.15
C ILE A 135 -9.70 5.27 -0.71
N TYR A 136 -8.98 4.15 -0.78
CA TYR A 136 -7.81 4.02 -1.65
C TYR A 136 -8.16 4.22 -3.13
N LEU A 137 -9.26 3.63 -3.61
CA LEU A 137 -9.72 3.82 -4.98
C LEU A 137 -10.06 5.29 -5.28
N GLY A 138 -10.73 5.95 -4.34
CA GLY A 138 -11.00 7.39 -4.42
C GLY A 138 -9.71 8.21 -4.53
N ALA A 139 -8.74 7.94 -3.65
CA ALA A 139 -7.45 8.61 -3.67
C ALA A 139 -6.67 8.38 -4.97
N LEU A 140 -6.67 7.16 -5.51
CA LEU A 140 -6.06 6.84 -6.81
C LEU A 140 -6.72 7.60 -7.98
N ARG A 141 -8.04 7.77 -7.93
CA ARG A 141 -8.76 8.56 -8.92
C ARG A 141 -8.36 10.02 -8.85
N PHE A 142 -8.29 10.59 -7.66
CA PHE A 142 -7.85 11.98 -7.48
C PHE A 142 -6.42 12.23 -7.98
N GLN A 143 -5.51 11.30 -7.78
CA GLN A 143 -4.13 11.43 -8.28
C GLN A 143 -4.04 11.40 -9.81
N LYS A 144 -4.97 10.71 -10.49
CA LYS A 144 -5.00 10.57 -11.95
C LYS A 144 -5.87 11.63 -12.65
N LEU A 145 -6.63 12.42 -11.89
CA LEU A 145 -7.38 13.52 -12.49
C LEU A 145 -6.37 14.55 -13.05
N PRO A 146 -6.44 14.88 -14.36
CA PRO A 146 -5.73 16.03 -14.86
C PRO A 146 -6.26 17.23 -14.10
N VAL A 147 -5.36 17.96 -13.42
CA VAL A 147 -5.74 19.24 -12.81
C VAL A 147 -6.23 20.10 -13.96
N GLU A 148 -7.51 20.44 -13.97
CA GLU A 148 -8.08 21.25 -15.06
C GLU A 148 -7.25 22.53 -15.24
N PRO A 149 -7.01 22.95 -16.48
CA PRO A 149 -6.23 24.18 -16.76
C PRO A 149 -6.78 25.41 -16.03
N ALA A 150 -8.08 25.42 -15.69
CA ALA A 150 -8.70 26.45 -14.86
C ALA A 150 -8.14 26.47 -13.43
N SER A 151 -7.91 25.32 -12.81
CA SER A 151 -7.31 25.26 -11.47
C SER A 151 -5.82 25.58 -11.48
N ILE A 152 -5.10 25.28 -12.57
CA ILE A 152 -3.71 25.68 -12.77
C ILE A 152 -3.64 27.21 -12.95
N SER A 153 -4.57 27.82 -13.68
CA SER A 153 -4.62 29.26 -13.86
C SER A 153 -4.95 29.99 -12.55
N ILE A 154 -5.83 29.45 -11.72
CA ILE A 154 -6.11 30.01 -10.38
C ILE A 154 -4.89 29.88 -9.46
N LEU A 155 -4.22 28.72 -9.43
CA LEU A 155 -3.00 28.53 -8.68
C LEU A 155 -1.84 29.41 -9.18
N SER A 156 -1.72 29.60 -10.48
CA SER A 156 -0.72 30.52 -11.06
C SER A 156 -1.03 31.97 -10.75
N LEU A 157 -2.30 32.39 -10.75
CA LEU A 157 -2.73 33.73 -10.36
C LEU A 157 -2.45 34.00 -8.88
N ILE A 158 -2.65 33.01 -8.00
CA ILE A 158 -2.30 33.11 -6.56
C ILE A 158 -0.78 33.23 -6.41
N HIS A 159 0.01 32.51 -7.20
CA HIS A 159 1.48 32.54 -7.14
C HIS A 159 2.07 33.83 -7.73
N ILE A 160 1.40 34.41 -8.74
CA ILE A 160 1.79 35.73 -9.36
C ILE A 160 1.46 36.89 -8.42
N SER A 161 0.51 36.74 -7.50
CA SER A 161 0.19 37.78 -6.52
C SER A 161 1.17 37.88 -5.35
N GLU A 162 2.15 36.99 -5.24
CA GLU A 162 3.26 37.15 -4.29
C GLU A 162 4.29 38.13 -4.88
N PRO A 163 4.47 39.32 -4.28
CA PRO A 163 5.53 40.22 -4.72
C PRO A 163 6.89 39.57 -4.45
N THR A 164 7.65 39.39 -5.51
CA THR A 164 9.07 39.03 -5.43
C THR A 164 9.78 40.03 -4.51
N ARG A 165 10.13 39.57 -3.31
CA ARG A 165 11.15 40.19 -2.45
C ARG A 165 12.37 39.31 -2.41
#